data_9b5231643838cf4e5d9010bc00d18c4d
#
_entry.id   9b5231643838cf4e5d9010bc00d18c4d
#
_cell.length_a   1.000
_cell.length_b   1.000
_cell.length_c   1.000
_cell.angle_alpha   90.00
_cell.angle_beta   90.00
_cell.angle_gamma   90.00
#
_symmetry.space_group_name_H-M   'P 1'
#
loop_
_entity.id
_entity.type
_entity.pdbx_description
1 polymer ?
#
loop_
_entity_poly.entity_id
_entity_poly.type
_entity_poly.pdbx_seq_one_letter_code
_entity_poly.pdbx_strand_id
1 'polypeptide(L)'
;MCMRLAKYKKENKELLTYLLFESHDEPGFVNSIKAEMDTMFHSLPTGHVYYIKKSLRKILRMLNKQVKYSGIKQTELELRLYFCSKVRESGVPLRSSTVLYNMNEQQLKKINVLLSQLPEDLQFDYQREIAALA
;
A
#
# COMPACT_ATOMS: atom_id res chain seq x y z
N MET A 1 17.17 -12.39 -21.54
CA MET A 1 17.90 -12.88 -20.38
C MET A 1 18.51 -11.78 -19.53
N CYS A 2 19.18 -10.79 -20.10
CA CYS A 2 19.82 -9.73 -19.32
C CYS A 2 18.85 -8.89 -18.50
N MET A 3 17.66 -8.61 -19.00
CA MET A 3 16.63 -7.85 -18.28
C MET A 3 16.10 -8.58 -17.04
N ARG A 4 15.95 -9.91 -17.11
CA ARG A 4 15.50 -10.70 -15.96
C ARG A 4 16.54 -10.72 -14.85
N LEU A 5 17.81 -10.89 -15.20
CA LEU A 5 18.90 -10.87 -14.23
C LEU A 5 19.04 -9.52 -13.54
N ALA A 6 18.92 -8.42 -14.28
CA ALA A 6 18.97 -7.08 -13.70
C ALA A 6 17.82 -6.85 -12.72
N LYS A 7 16.61 -7.30 -13.05
CA LYS A 7 15.44 -7.19 -12.20
C LYS A 7 15.61 -8.01 -10.91
N TYR A 8 16.10 -9.25 -11.01
CA TYR A 8 16.36 -10.09 -9.85
C TYR A 8 17.42 -9.51 -8.94
N LYS A 9 18.49 -8.94 -9.50
CA LYS A 9 19.51 -8.27 -8.70
C LYS A 9 18.98 -7.09 -7.93
N LYS A 10 18.12 -6.28 -8.55
CA LYS A 10 17.49 -5.14 -7.90
C LYS A 10 16.57 -5.59 -6.75
N GLU A 11 15.72 -6.55 -6.99
CA GLU A 11 14.82 -7.10 -5.99
C GLU A 11 15.57 -7.73 -4.82
N ASN A 12 16.62 -8.49 -5.10
CA ASN A 12 17.47 -9.09 -4.08
C ASN A 12 18.20 -8.04 -3.24
N LYS A 13 18.66 -6.97 -3.88
CA LYS A 13 19.30 -5.86 -3.18
C LYS A 13 18.33 -5.15 -2.23
N GLU A 14 17.11 -4.89 -2.69
CA GLU A 14 16.07 -4.26 -1.87
C GLU A 14 15.69 -5.16 -0.69
N LEU A 15 15.52 -6.46 -0.93
CA LEU A 15 15.24 -7.44 0.13
C LEU A 15 16.37 -7.51 1.14
N LEU A 16 17.62 -7.54 0.66
CA LEU A 16 18.79 -7.57 1.53
C LEU A 16 18.88 -6.30 2.39
N THR A 17 18.58 -5.15 1.79
CA THR A 17 18.53 -3.88 2.53
C THR A 17 17.49 -3.95 3.64
N TYR A 18 16.29 -4.46 3.35
CA TYR A 18 15.26 -4.65 4.34
C TYR A 18 15.74 -5.56 5.48
N LEU A 19 16.32 -6.72 5.14
CA LEU A 19 16.76 -7.70 6.14
C LEU A 19 17.89 -7.18 7.03
N LEU A 20 18.78 -6.37 6.48
CA LEU A 20 19.94 -5.88 7.23
C LEU A 20 19.64 -4.64 8.07
N PHE A 21 18.80 -3.73 7.57
CA PHE A 21 18.63 -2.41 8.17
C PHE A 21 17.23 -2.16 8.73
N GLU A 22 16.19 -2.77 8.17
CA GLU A 22 14.80 -2.44 8.49
C GLU A 22 14.05 -3.54 9.23
N SER A 23 14.50 -4.80 9.16
CA SER A 23 13.84 -5.92 9.84
C SER A 23 13.81 -5.80 11.36
N HIS A 24 14.72 -5.02 11.95
CA HIS A 24 14.78 -4.78 13.39
C HIS A 24 13.96 -3.56 13.83
N ASP A 25 13.47 -2.76 12.88
CA ASP A 25 12.69 -1.56 13.14
C ASP A 25 11.48 -1.52 12.23
N GLU A 26 10.50 -2.36 12.55
CA GLU A 26 9.27 -2.46 11.74
C GLU A 26 8.48 -1.13 11.71
N PRO A 27 8.31 -0.40 12.85
CA PRO A 27 7.66 0.92 12.78
C PRO A 27 8.40 1.91 11.89
N GLY A 28 9.73 1.92 11.91
CA GLY A 28 10.53 2.76 11.02
C GLY A 28 10.35 2.37 9.55
N PHE A 29 10.31 1.07 9.27
CA PHE A 29 10.02 0.57 7.93
C PHE A 29 8.65 1.04 7.43
N VAL A 30 7.60 0.87 8.24
CA VAL A 30 6.25 1.32 7.93
C VAL A 30 6.24 2.82 7.65
N ASN A 31 6.89 3.62 8.49
CA ASN A 31 6.94 5.07 8.30
C ASN A 31 7.69 5.46 7.03
N SER A 32 8.74 4.74 6.67
CA SER A 32 9.49 5.02 5.43
C SER A 32 8.64 4.75 4.19
N ILE A 33 7.85 3.69 4.20
CA ILE A 33 6.93 3.36 3.10
C ILE A 33 5.79 4.37 3.03
N LYS A 34 5.26 4.80 4.17
CA LYS A 34 4.23 5.85 4.22
C LYS A 34 4.76 7.15 3.62
N ALA A 35 5.98 7.53 3.95
CA ALA A 35 6.61 8.74 3.38
C ALA A 35 6.79 8.62 1.87
N GLU A 36 7.19 7.46 1.38
CA GLU A 36 7.30 7.20 -0.06
C GLU A 36 5.94 7.28 -0.75
N MET A 37 4.90 6.70 -0.14
CA MET A 37 3.53 6.83 -0.63
C MET A 37 3.06 8.28 -0.67
N ASP A 38 3.36 9.07 0.37
CA ASP A 38 3.01 10.49 0.39
C ASP A 38 3.61 11.24 -0.78
N THR A 39 4.87 10.99 -1.08
CA THR A 39 5.55 11.57 -2.23
C THR A 39 4.86 11.18 -3.54
N MET A 40 4.51 9.92 -3.70
CA MET A 40 3.83 9.43 -4.89
C MET A 40 2.43 10.02 -5.05
N PHE A 41 1.68 10.13 -3.97
CA PHE A 41 0.35 10.76 -3.98
C PHE A 41 0.43 12.26 -4.26
N HIS A 42 1.46 12.92 -3.77
CA HIS A 42 1.67 14.34 -4.02
C HIS A 42 1.91 14.63 -5.51
N SER A 43 2.50 13.67 -6.21
CA SER A 43 2.74 13.76 -7.66
C SER A 43 1.56 13.23 -8.49
N LEU A 44 0.42 12.94 -7.86
CA LEU A 44 -0.73 12.38 -8.55
C LEU A 44 -1.28 13.40 -9.56
N PRO A 45 -1.47 13.02 -10.85
CA PRO A 45 -2.03 13.93 -11.83
C PRO A 45 -3.48 14.26 -11.54
N THR A 46 -3.90 15.46 -11.95
CA THR A 46 -5.29 15.91 -11.83
C THR A 46 -5.94 15.95 -13.21
N GLY A 47 -7.21 15.56 -13.28
CA GLY A 47 -8.03 15.75 -14.47
C GLY A 47 -8.36 14.47 -15.23
N HIS A 48 -7.40 13.68 -15.68
CA HIS A 48 -7.66 12.47 -16.47
C HIS A 48 -7.60 11.20 -15.63
N VAL A 49 -8.71 10.47 -15.61
CA VAL A 49 -8.85 9.18 -14.93
C VAL A 49 -7.78 8.17 -15.36
N TYR A 50 -7.42 8.17 -16.65
CA TYR A 50 -6.39 7.27 -17.18
C TYR A 50 -5.04 7.44 -16.45
N TYR A 51 -4.60 8.67 -16.27
CA TYR A 51 -3.32 8.97 -15.61
C TYR A 51 -3.39 8.73 -14.10
N ILE A 52 -4.52 9.03 -13.49
CA ILE A 52 -4.76 8.73 -12.08
C ILE A 52 -4.67 7.21 -11.85
N LYS A 53 -5.36 6.43 -12.67
CA LYS A 53 -5.33 4.97 -12.61
C LYS A 53 -3.91 4.42 -12.75
N LYS A 54 -3.16 4.94 -13.72
CA LYS A 54 -1.77 4.52 -13.96
C LYS A 54 -0.89 4.80 -12.75
N SER A 55 -1.04 5.99 -12.15
CA SER A 55 -0.27 6.40 -10.98
C SER A 55 -0.64 5.56 -9.75
N LEU A 56 -1.92 5.30 -9.52
CA LEU A 56 -2.38 4.45 -8.42
C LEU A 56 -1.88 3.01 -8.56
N ARG A 57 -1.86 2.47 -9.77
CA ARG A 57 -1.29 1.13 -10.03
C ARG A 57 0.20 1.07 -9.70
N LYS A 58 0.92 2.14 -10.00
CA LYS A 58 2.34 2.25 -9.66
C LYS A 58 2.55 2.24 -8.15
N ILE A 59 1.72 2.99 -7.41
CA ILE A 59 1.76 3.01 -5.95
C ILE A 59 1.45 1.61 -5.39
N LEU A 60 0.42 0.95 -5.91
CA LEU A 60 0.05 -0.40 -5.47
C LEU A 60 1.14 -1.42 -5.76
N ARG A 61 1.84 -1.32 -6.88
CA ARG A 61 2.97 -2.22 -7.17
C ARG A 61 4.09 -2.05 -6.16
N MET A 62 4.42 -0.81 -5.82
CA MET A 62 5.39 -0.51 -4.78
C MET A 62 4.94 -1.07 -3.43
N LEU A 63 3.70 -0.81 -3.04
CA LEU A 63 3.10 -1.30 -1.80
C LEU A 63 3.16 -2.83 -1.72
N ASN A 64 2.70 -3.53 -2.75
CA ASN A 64 2.69 -4.99 -2.78
C ASN A 64 4.08 -5.58 -2.66
N LYS A 65 5.07 -4.95 -3.28
CA LYS A 65 6.47 -5.37 -3.22
C LYS A 65 7.02 -5.24 -1.79
N GLN A 66 6.77 -4.13 -1.14
CA GLN A 66 7.25 -3.89 0.23
C GLN A 66 6.55 -4.79 1.24
N VAL A 67 5.25 -5.02 1.06
CA VAL A 67 4.47 -5.96 1.88
C VAL A 67 5.04 -7.37 1.77
N LYS A 68 5.42 -7.79 0.58
CA LYS A 68 6.04 -9.10 0.35
C LYS A 68 7.37 -9.24 1.08
N TYR A 69 8.18 -8.18 1.11
CA TYR A 69 9.45 -8.20 1.83
C TYR A 69 9.26 -8.28 3.34
N SER A 70 8.30 -7.52 3.88
CA SER A 70 8.00 -7.52 5.31
C SER A 70 7.44 -8.88 5.77
N GLY A 71 6.48 -9.43 5.06
CA GLY A 71 5.79 -10.67 5.43
C GLY A 71 4.95 -10.58 6.70
N ILE A 72 4.80 -9.38 7.30
CA ILE A 72 4.05 -9.16 8.52
C ILE A 72 2.64 -8.67 8.18
N LYS A 73 1.62 -9.42 8.63
CA LYS A 73 0.22 -9.11 8.30
C LYS A 73 -0.25 -7.77 8.85
N GLN A 74 0.20 -7.39 10.04
CA GLN A 74 -0.13 -6.09 10.63
C GLN A 74 0.44 -4.94 9.81
N THR A 75 1.67 -5.08 9.34
CA THR A 75 2.31 -4.09 8.46
C THR A 75 1.54 -3.95 7.15
N GLU A 76 1.14 -5.07 6.54
CA GLU A 76 0.34 -5.05 5.32
C GLU A 76 -0.99 -4.32 5.55
N LEU A 77 -1.66 -4.62 6.65
CA LEU A 77 -2.93 -3.96 7.00
C LEU A 77 -2.75 -2.45 7.15
N GLU A 78 -1.75 -2.01 7.90
CA GLU A 78 -1.48 -0.58 8.09
C GLU A 78 -1.19 0.15 6.79
N LEU A 79 -0.37 -0.44 5.94
CA LEU A 79 0.00 0.17 4.67
C LEU A 79 -1.18 0.24 3.70
N ARG A 80 -2.02 -0.79 3.65
CA ARG A 80 -3.22 -0.77 2.81
C ARG A 80 -4.26 0.22 3.32
N LEU A 81 -4.44 0.34 4.63
CA LEU A 81 -5.29 1.36 5.24
C LEU A 81 -4.79 2.75 4.90
N TYR A 82 -3.50 2.96 4.99
CA TYR A 82 -2.88 4.24 4.65
C TYR A 82 -3.10 4.60 3.17
N PHE A 83 -2.97 3.63 2.28
CA PHE A 83 -3.26 3.81 0.86
C PHE A 83 -4.71 4.26 0.65
N CYS A 84 -5.67 3.58 1.26
CA CYS A 84 -7.09 3.93 1.12
C CYS A 84 -7.40 5.32 1.70
N SER A 85 -6.80 5.68 2.83
CA SER A 85 -6.91 7.00 3.42
C SER A 85 -6.39 8.09 2.49
N LYS A 86 -5.25 7.84 1.85
CA LYS A 86 -4.65 8.80 0.91
C LYS A 86 -5.47 8.94 -0.36
N VAL A 87 -6.04 7.87 -0.87
CA VAL A 87 -6.96 7.92 -2.01
C VAL A 87 -8.14 8.82 -1.70
N ARG A 88 -8.70 8.70 -0.51
CA ARG A 88 -9.83 9.51 -0.07
C ARG A 88 -9.43 10.99 0.10
N GLU A 89 -8.31 11.25 0.75
CA GLU A 89 -7.81 12.61 1.00
C GLU A 89 -7.43 13.33 -0.29
N SER A 90 -6.91 12.60 -1.27
CA SER A 90 -6.46 13.15 -2.54
C SER A 90 -7.58 13.56 -3.48
N GLY A 91 -8.84 13.29 -3.11
CA GLY A 91 -9.99 13.64 -3.93
C GLY A 91 -10.10 12.84 -5.22
N VAL A 92 -9.56 11.62 -5.25
CA VAL A 92 -9.65 10.73 -6.41
C VAL A 92 -11.13 10.47 -6.73
N PRO A 93 -11.56 10.62 -8.01
CA PRO A 93 -12.98 10.51 -8.37
C PRO A 93 -13.46 9.05 -8.42
N LEU A 94 -13.60 8.43 -7.25
CA LEU A 94 -14.02 7.03 -7.14
C LEU A 94 -15.44 6.80 -7.70
N ARG A 95 -16.31 7.79 -7.55
CA ARG A 95 -17.71 7.69 -8.00
C ARG A 95 -17.85 7.83 -9.51
N SER A 96 -16.92 8.51 -10.16
CA SER A 96 -16.99 8.76 -11.61
C SER A 96 -16.26 7.70 -12.44
N SER A 97 -15.56 6.76 -11.82
CA SER A 97 -14.82 5.73 -12.53
C SER A 97 -14.99 4.38 -11.85
N THR A 98 -15.58 3.44 -12.56
CA THR A 98 -15.72 2.06 -12.11
C THR A 98 -14.36 1.41 -11.82
N VAL A 99 -13.35 1.71 -12.65
CA VAL A 99 -12.01 1.15 -12.47
C VAL A 99 -11.38 1.62 -11.16
N LEU A 100 -11.46 2.91 -10.86
CA LEU A 100 -10.92 3.48 -9.63
C LEU A 100 -11.69 2.95 -8.42
N TYR A 101 -13.00 2.89 -8.51
CA TYR A 101 -13.84 2.33 -7.47
C TYR A 101 -13.46 0.87 -7.17
N ASN A 102 -13.31 0.05 -8.21
CA ASN A 102 -12.95 -1.35 -8.06
C ASN A 102 -11.54 -1.53 -7.44
N MET A 103 -10.60 -0.70 -7.81
CA MET A 103 -9.26 -0.72 -7.22
C MET A 103 -9.32 -0.48 -5.72
N ASN A 104 -10.10 0.51 -5.28
CA ASN A 104 -10.28 0.82 -3.88
C ASN A 104 -11.00 -0.32 -3.13
N GLU A 105 -12.06 -0.87 -3.73
CA GLU A 105 -12.82 -1.99 -3.16
C GLU A 105 -11.96 -3.23 -2.97
N GLN A 106 -11.07 -3.53 -3.92
CA GLN A 106 -10.14 -4.65 -3.80
C GLN A 106 -9.22 -4.49 -2.60
N GLN A 107 -8.75 -3.27 -2.35
CA GLN A 107 -7.92 -3.00 -1.18
C GLN A 107 -8.70 -3.16 0.12
N LEU A 108 -9.94 -2.68 0.17
CA LEU A 108 -10.81 -2.84 1.33
C LEU A 108 -11.10 -4.32 1.62
N LYS A 109 -11.30 -5.13 0.60
CA LYS A 109 -11.48 -6.58 0.77
C LYS A 109 -10.24 -7.24 1.37
N LYS A 110 -9.06 -6.89 0.88
CA LYS A 110 -7.79 -7.39 1.42
C LYS A 110 -7.61 -6.96 2.88
N ILE A 111 -7.97 -5.73 3.21
CA ILE A 111 -7.92 -5.20 4.57
C ILE A 111 -8.82 -6.03 5.49
N ASN A 112 -10.05 -6.33 5.07
CA ASN A 112 -10.97 -7.12 5.87
C ASN A 112 -10.48 -8.55 6.10
N VAL A 113 -9.88 -9.18 5.09
CA VAL A 113 -9.28 -10.51 5.22
C VAL A 113 -8.13 -10.49 6.22
N LEU A 114 -7.24 -9.52 6.10
CA LEU A 114 -6.11 -9.35 7.02
C LEU A 114 -6.58 -9.09 8.45
N LEU A 115 -7.60 -8.26 8.61
CA LEU A 115 -8.18 -7.94 9.91
C LEU A 115 -8.67 -9.21 10.61
N SER A 116 -9.34 -10.11 9.89
CA SER A 116 -9.86 -11.36 10.44
C SER A 116 -8.75 -12.31 10.91
N GLN A 117 -7.53 -12.12 10.43
CA GLN A 117 -6.37 -12.95 10.79
C GLN A 117 -5.56 -12.39 11.95
N LEU A 118 -5.88 -11.20 12.42
CA LEU A 118 -5.19 -10.55 13.55
C LEU A 118 -5.86 -10.91 14.89
N PRO A 119 -5.13 -10.78 16.03
CA PRO A 119 -5.72 -10.89 17.35
C PRO A 119 -6.88 -9.91 17.58
N GLU A 120 -7.83 -10.27 18.43
CA GLU A 120 -9.04 -9.46 18.66
C GLU A 120 -8.76 -8.04 19.13
N ASP A 121 -7.75 -7.83 19.95
CA ASP A 121 -7.35 -6.50 20.43
C ASP A 121 -6.98 -5.59 19.28
N LEU A 122 -6.18 -6.09 18.33
CA LEU A 122 -5.78 -5.36 17.14
C LEU A 122 -6.95 -5.14 16.18
N GLN A 123 -7.84 -6.14 16.05
CA GLN A 123 -9.05 -6.00 15.24
C GLN A 123 -9.90 -4.82 15.70
N PHE A 124 -10.07 -4.69 17.02
CA PHE A 124 -10.86 -3.60 17.60
C PHE A 124 -10.27 -2.23 17.26
N ASP A 125 -8.95 -2.08 17.39
CA ASP A 125 -8.26 -0.83 17.11
C ASP A 125 -8.41 -0.44 15.63
N TYR A 126 -8.22 -1.39 14.72
CA TYR A 126 -8.30 -1.13 13.28
C TYR A 126 -9.71 -0.95 12.76
N GLN A 127 -10.71 -1.53 13.41
CA GLN A 127 -12.12 -1.36 13.02
C GLN A 127 -12.54 0.11 13.01
N ARG A 128 -12.03 0.92 13.95
CA ARG A 128 -12.28 2.36 13.97
C ARG A 128 -11.75 3.05 12.72
N GLU A 129 -10.53 2.72 12.32
CA GLU A 129 -9.91 3.30 11.13
C GLU A 129 -10.65 2.89 9.86
N ILE A 130 -11.08 1.62 9.78
CA ILE A 130 -11.84 1.10 8.64
C ILE A 130 -13.20 1.79 8.55
N ALA A 131 -13.88 1.99 9.66
CA ALA A 131 -15.17 2.67 9.69
C ALA A 131 -15.06 4.11 9.20
N ALA A 132 -13.94 4.78 9.48
CA ALA A 132 -13.69 6.14 9.01
C ALA A 132 -13.50 6.23 7.48
N LEU A 133 -13.18 5.11 6.82
CA LEU A 133 -13.00 5.04 5.37
C LEU A 133 -14.31 4.76 4.61
N ALA A 134 -15.31 4.31 5.31
CA ALA A 134 -16.62 4.00 4.71
C ALA A 134 -17.47 5.31 4.48
#